data_e8e4351950d45c1d4cbbc6b16f465075
#
_entry.id   e8e4351950d45c1d4cbbc6b16f465075
#
_cell.length_a   1.000
_cell.length_b   1.000
_cell.length_c   1.000
_cell.angle_alpha   90.00
_cell.angle_beta   90.00
_cell.angle_gamma   90.00
#
_symmetry.space_group_name_H-M   'P 1'
#
loop_
_entity.id
_entity.type
_entity.pdbx_description
1 polymer ?
#
loop_
_entity_poly.entity_id
_entity_poly.type
_entity_poly.pdbx_seq_one_letter_code
_entity_poly.pdbx_strand_id
1 'polypeptide(L)'
;MRVESAFDPHLAPGPGMSVEVDPHDAAVRSRRRFLQTAGAGLLLAPLGAAFAQPSPVRSLSLVHTHTGEALSAEYCSDGVYQAGCLAQVNRFLRDFRNGETHAIDPRLLDILYQLQVLANRAATYEVISGYRSPQTNAALHRASAGVAEHSLHMDGRAIDVRMTGFSTRKLHDLALTLRSGGVGYYARSDFVHLDTGRVRTWTG
;
A
#
# COMPACT_ATOMS: atom_id res chain seq x y z
N MET A 1 -16.40 43.29 29.65
CA MET A 1 -15.57 44.41 29.26
C MET A 1 -15.32 44.26 27.77
N ARG A 2 -16.09 44.97 26.98
CA ARG A 2 -16.00 45.05 25.50
C ARG A 2 -14.90 46.01 25.14
N VAL A 3 -14.09 45.71 24.13
CA VAL A 3 -13.37 46.70 23.35
C VAL A 3 -13.55 46.37 21.88
N GLU A 4 -14.43 47.12 21.24
CA GLU A 4 -14.50 47.35 19.80
C GLU A 4 -13.43 48.34 19.40
N SER A 5 -12.82 48.17 18.23
CA SER A 5 -12.14 49.20 17.47
C SER A 5 -12.09 48.77 16.02
N ALA A 6 -12.95 49.21 15.21
CA ALA A 6 -13.00 50.41 14.34
C ALA A 6 -12.19 50.19 13.06
N PHE A 7 -12.95 49.90 11.99
CA PHE A 7 -12.60 49.86 10.57
C PHE A 7 -12.64 51.32 10.03
N ASP A 8 -11.56 51.76 9.38
CA ASP A 8 -11.52 53.07 8.71
C ASP A 8 -11.43 52.88 7.17
N PRO A 9 -12.43 53.34 6.39
CA PRO A 9 -12.40 53.25 4.95
C PRO A 9 -12.26 54.64 4.32
N HIS A 10 -11.05 55.10 4.04
CA HIS A 10 -10.82 56.19 3.06
C HIS A 10 -9.38 56.31 2.67
N LEU A 11 -9.02 55.83 1.49
CA LEU A 11 -8.04 56.48 0.61
C LEU A 11 -8.33 56.17 -0.85
N ALA A 12 -8.75 57.19 -1.58
CA ALA A 12 -9.06 57.21 -3.00
C ALA A 12 -7.78 57.31 -3.86
N PRO A 13 -7.81 56.91 -5.14
CA PRO A 13 -6.63 56.85 -6.00
C PRO A 13 -6.30 58.18 -6.66
N GLY A 14 -4.99 58.48 -6.77
CA GLY A 14 -4.45 59.59 -7.53
C GLY A 14 -4.23 59.27 -9.02
N PRO A 15 -4.10 60.27 -9.89
CA PRO A 15 -4.35 60.15 -11.33
C PRO A 15 -3.15 59.69 -12.15
N GLY A 16 -3.52 59.16 -13.33
CA GLY A 16 -2.68 58.56 -14.32
C GLY A 16 -1.59 59.44 -14.97
N MET A 17 -0.66 58.75 -15.53
CA MET A 17 0.29 59.32 -16.51
C MET A 17 0.24 58.46 -17.78
N SER A 18 -0.37 59.06 -18.79
CA SER A 18 -0.43 58.59 -20.16
C SER A 18 0.96 58.78 -20.79
N VAL A 19 1.55 57.71 -21.28
CA VAL A 19 2.68 57.80 -22.21
C VAL A 19 2.14 57.57 -23.62
N GLU A 20 2.20 58.63 -24.37
CA GLU A 20 1.89 58.77 -25.81
C GLU A 20 2.99 58.10 -26.62
N VAL A 21 2.68 57.12 -27.45
CA VAL A 21 3.60 56.48 -28.38
C VAL A 21 3.33 57.05 -29.75
N ASP A 22 4.35 57.74 -30.27
CA ASP A 22 4.41 58.39 -31.59
C ASP A 22 4.52 57.32 -32.74
N PRO A 23 3.68 57.37 -33.78
CA PRO A 23 3.77 56.47 -34.90
C PRO A 23 4.46 57.11 -36.14
N HIS A 24 5.73 57.11 -36.19
CA HIS A 24 6.45 57.31 -37.46
C HIS A 24 7.90 56.85 -37.34
N ASP A 25 8.18 55.67 -37.88
CA ASP A 25 9.29 55.51 -38.81
C ASP A 25 9.08 54.26 -39.69
N ALA A 26 8.85 54.55 -40.93
CA ALA A 26 8.71 53.57 -41.99
C ALA A 26 10.03 53.48 -42.78
N ALA A 27 10.32 52.26 -43.16
CA ALA A 27 11.14 51.90 -44.30
C ALA A 27 12.67 52.02 -44.23
N VAL A 28 13.34 50.89 -44.10
CA VAL A 28 14.45 50.56 -45.04
C VAL A 28 14.40 49.08 -45.41
N ARG A 29 14.20 48.84 -46.69
CA ARG A 29 14.26 47.52 -47.36
C ARG A 29 15.71 47.07 -47.45
N SER A 30 16.05 45.87 -47.03
CA SER A 30 17.19 45.15 -47.58
C SER A 30 16.84 43.69 -47.81
N ARG A 31 16.72 43.38 -49.10
CA ARG A 31 16.59 42.03 -49.64
C ARG A 31 17.94 41.33 -49.52
N ARG A 32 18.02 40.32 -48.65
CA ARG A 32 19.01 39.26 -48.80
C ARG A 32 18.27 37.93 -48.80
N ARG A 33 18.18 37.36 -50.01
CA ARG A 33 17.81 35.96 -50.23
C ARG A 33 18.91 35.10 -49.61
N PHE A 34 18.58 34.41 -48.53
CA PHE A 34 19.41 33.33 -48.03
C PHE A 34 18.70 32.02 -48.42
N LEU A 35 19.33 31.30 -49.36
CA LEU A 35 18.94 29.95 -49.74
C LEU A 35 19.18 29.04 -48.54
N GLN A 36 18.13 28.64 -47.87
CA GLN A 36 18.20 27.56 -46.88
C GLN A 36 17.98 26.23 -47.62
N THR A 37 19.06 25.52 -47.82
CA THR A 37 19.06 24.10 -48.19
C THR A 37 18.41 23.34 -47.01
N ALA A 38 17.23 22.77 -47.27
CA ALA A 38 16.57 21.83 -46.37
C ALA A 38 17.37 20.52 -46.35
N GLY A 39 18.28 20.41 -45.39
CA GLY A 39 18.87 19.14 -45.02
C GLY A 39 17.85 18.37 -44.18
N ALA A 40 17.19 17.36 -44.77
CA ALA A 40 16.40 16.39 -44.04
C ALA A 40 17.36 15.51 -43.22
N GLY A 41 17.71 15.99 -42.03
CA GLY A 41 18.35 15.16 -41.01
C GLY A 41 17.34 14.22 -40.43
N LEU A 42 17.38 12.97 -40.88
CA LEU A 42 16.65 11.87 -40.27
C LEU A 42 17.25 11.67 -38.85
N LEU A 43 16.62 12.27 -37.83
CA LEU A 43 16.93 11.99 -36.44
C LEU A 43 16.49 10.55 -36.16
N LEU A 44 17.41 9.60 -36.37
CA LEU A 44 17.33 8.29 -35.73
C LEU A 44 17.43 8.54 -34.20
N ALA A 45 16.27 8.72 -33.58
CA ALA A 45 16.19 8.62 -32.14
C ALA A 45 16.68 7.20 -31.77
N PRO A 46 17.69 7.05 -30.90
CA PRO A 46 18.03 5.72 -30.40
C PRO A 46 16.76 5.19 -29.75
N LEU A 47 16.25 4.04 -30.24
CA LEU A 47 15.32 3.23 -29.44
C LEU A 47 16.09 2.87 -28.17
N GLY A 48 15.96 3.71 -27.15
CA GLY A 48 16.42 3.39 -25.82
C GLY A 48 15.67 2.13 -25.42
N ALA A 49 16.35 1.01 -25.41
CA ALA A 49 15.86 -0.17 -24.75
C ALA A 49 15.52 0.29 -23.32
N ALA A 50 14.24 0.44 -23.04
CA ALA A 50 13.76 0.61 -21.67
C ALA A 50 14.17 -0.67 -20.96
N PHE A 51 15.32 -0.65 -20.30
CA PHE A 51 15.69 -1.68 -19.37
C PHE A 51 14.60 -1.68 -18.31
N ALA A 52 13.66 -2.64 -18.42
CA ALA A 52 12.68 -2.87 -17.37
C ALA A 52 13.46 -3.05 -16.08
N GLN A 53 13.30 -2.12 -15.15
CA GLN A 53 13.88 -2.27 -13.82
C GLN A 53 13.27 -3.55 -13.24
N PRO A 54 14.10 -4.48 -12.76
CA PRO A 54 13.56 -5.70 -12.18
C PRO A 54 12.58 -5.30 -11.07
N SER A 55 11.37 -5.82 -11.15
CA SER A 55 10.38 -5.61 -10.09
C SER A 55 10.96 -6.18 -8.79
N PRO A 56 10.86 -5.46 -7.67
CA PRO A 56 11.49 -5.91 -6.44
C PRO A 56 10.95 -7.29 -6.05
N VAL A 57 11.86 -8.17 -5.62
CA VAL A 57 11.49 -9.43 -4.97
C VAL A 57 10.70 -9.12 -3.70
N ARG A 58 9.50 -9.71 -3.56
CA ARG A 58 8.68 -9.57 -2.37
C ARG A 58 8.93 -10.75 -1.45
N SER A 59 9.46 -10.45 -0.28
CA SER A 59 9.77 -11.46 0.73
C SER A 59 9.16 -11.10 2.09
N LEU A 60 8.87 -12.14 2.88
CA LEU A 60 8.34 -12.04 4.23
C LEU A 60 9.09 -12.98 5.16
N SER A 61 9.30 -12.55 6.39
CA SER A 61 9.76 -13.39 7.49
C SER A 61 8.58 -13.62 8.45
N LEU A 62 8.25 -14.89 8.70
CA LEU A 62 7.10 -15.31 9.50
C LEU A 62 7.56 -16.26 10.61
N VAL A 63 6.98 -16.12 11.79
CA VAL A 63 7.14 -17.07 12.92
C VAL A 63 5.75 -17.39 13.45
N HIS A 64 5.40 -18.67 13.55
CA HIS A 64 4.10 -19.09 14.05
C HIS A 64 4.15 -19.23 15.58
N THR A 65 3.34 -18.47 16.31
CA THR A 65 3.39 -18.37 17.77
C THR A 65 3.00 -19.67 18.51
N HIS A 66 2.20 -20.55 17.87
CA HIS A 66 1.75 -21.80 18.47
C HIS A 66 2.62 -23.00 18.12
N THR A 67 3.24 -23.02 16.92
CA THR A 67 4.06 -24.16 16.49
C THR A 67 5.56 -23.90 16.66
N GLY A 68 5.98 -22.63 16.79
CA GLY A 68 7.38 -22.21 16.82
C GLY A 68 8.06 -22.30 15.44
N GLU A 69 7.36 -22.73 14.39
CA GLU A 69 7.90 -22.79 13.03
C GLU A 69 8.24 -21.39 12.52
N ALA A 70 9.33 -21.29 11.75
CA ALA A 70 9.75 -20.06 11.07
C ALA A 70 9.79 -20.31 9.55
N LEU A 71 9.40 -19.29 8.78
CA LEU A 71 9.43 -19.32 7.33
C LEU A 71 9.96 -18.00 6.79
N SER A 72 10.97 -18.05 5.92
CA SER A 72 11.38 -16.94 5.05
C SER A 72 10.86 -17.24 3.65
N ALA A 73 9.96 -16.40 3.15
CA ALA A 73 9.19 -16.65 1.95
C ALA A 73 9.45 -15.56 0.90
N GLU A 74 10.21 -15.88 -0.16
CA GLU A 74 10.27 -15.08 -1.38
C GLU A 74 9.10 -15.49 -2.29
N TYR A 75 7.93 -14.91 -2.03
CA TYR A 75 6.69 -15.38 -2.62
C TYR A 75 6.37 -14.75 -3.98
N CYS A 76 7.05 -13.67 -4.37
CA CYS A 76 6.85 -13.00 -5.64
C CYS A 76 8.17 -12.44 -6.17
N SER A 77 8.49 -12.72 -7.44
CA SER A 77 9.64 -12.17 -8.17
C SER A 77 9.19 -11.73 -9.55
N ASP A 78 9.61 -10.55 -9.98
CA ASP A 78 9.22 -9.94 -11.25
C ASP A 78 7.70 -9.88 -11.48
N GLY A 79 6.94 -9.66 -10.40
CA GLY A 79 5.49 -9.62 -10.42
C GLY A 79 4.80 -10.98 -10.50
N VAL A 80 5.57 -12.08 -10.52
CA VAL A 80 5.04 -13.46 -10.62
C VAL A 80 5.12 -14.14 -9.25
N TYR A 81 3.98 -14.66 -8.80
CA TYR A 81 3.93 -15.46 -7.57
C TYR A 81 4.63 -16.80 -7.76
N GLN A 82 5.47 -17.17 -6.78
CA GLN A 82 6.28 -18.39 -6.81
C GLN A 82 5.49 -19.58 -6.24
N ALA A 83 4.97 -20.45 -7.11
CA ALA A 83 4.10 -21.57 -6.72
C ALA A 83 4.70 -22.47 -5.63
N GLY A 84 6.01 -22.76 -5.71
CA GLY A 84 6.70 -23.57 -4.70
C GLY A 84 6.74 -22.88 -3.33
N CYS A 85 6.94 -21.56 -3.31
CA CYS A 85 6.89 -20.77 -2.08
C CYS A 85 5.46 -20.69 -1.52
N LEU A 86 4.44 -20.49 -2.38
CA LEU A 86 3.04 -20.48 -1.94
C LEU A 86 2.62 -21.82 -1.32
N ALA A 87 3.11 -22.94 -1.83
CA ALA A 87 2.86 -24.25 -1.21
C ALA A 87 3.47 -24.35 0.20
N GLN A 88 4.66 -23.78 0.43
CA GLN A 88 5.27 -23.69 1.76
C GLN A 88 4.45 -22.77 2.69
N VAL A 89 3.97 -21.63 2.18
CA VAL A 89 3.09 -20.72 2.92
C VAL A 89 1.79 -21.41 3.33
N ASN A 90 1.16 -22.15 2.42
CA ASN A 90 -0.07 -22.91 2.71
C ASN A 90 0.12 -23.90 3.85
N ARG A 91 1.26 -24.62 3.84
CA ARG A 91 1.62 -25.55 4.92
C ARG A 91 1.92 -24.82 6.24
N PHE A 92 2.66 -23.72 6.18
CA PHE A 92 3.02 -22.92 7.34
C PHE A 92 1.78 -22.30 8.01
N LEU A 93 0.84 -21.79 7.22
CA LEU A 93 -0.39 -21.15 7.69
C LEU A 93 -1.57 -22.14 7.86
N ARG A 94 -1.32 -23.45 7.90
CA ARG A 94 -2.33 -24.48 8.14
C ARG A 94 -3.07 -24.27 9.46
N ASP A 95 -4.18 -24.93 9.61
CA ASP A 95 -4.83 -25.03 10.93
C ASP A 95 -3.94 -25.86 11.88
N PHE A 96 -3.24 -25.20 12.76
CA PHE A 96 -2.27 -25.83 13.66
C PHE A 96 -2.91 -26.78 14.67
N ARG A 97 -4.23 -26.78 14.82
CA ARG A 97 -4.97 -27.63 15.78
C ARG A 97 -5.23 -29.01 15.22
N ASN A 98 -5.50 -29.12 13.92
CA ASN A 98 -5.82 -30.39 13.28
C ASN A 98 -4.90 -30.74 12.08
N GLY A 99 -4.02 -29.83 11.69
CA GLY A 99 -3.05 -30.01 10.61
C GLY A 99 -3.62 -29.80 9.20
N GLU A 100 -4.89 -29.45 9.06
CA GLU A 100 -5.49 -29.20 7.74
C GLU A 100 -4.85 -28.00 7.05
N THR A 101 -4.56 -28.18 5.76
CA THR A 101 -3.99 -27.14 4.89
C THR A 101 -5.06 -26.63 3.90
N HIS A 102 -4.95 -25.36 3.57
CA HIS A 102 -5.80 -24.71 2.56
C HIS A 102 -4.96 -23.77 1.69
N ALA A 103 -5.41 -23.46 0.50
CA ALA A 103 -4.78 -22.44 -0.32
C ALA A 103 -4.96 -21.07 0.33
N ILE A 104 -3.85 -20.40 0.57
CA ILE A 104 -3.85 -19.02 1.11
C ILE A 104 -3.92 -18.04 -0.05
N ASP A 105 -4.80 -17.06 0.04
CA ASP A 105 -4.89 -15.98 -0.93
C ASP A 105 -3.56 -15.18 -0.95
N PRO A 106 -2.81 -15.16 -2.07
CA PRO A 106 -1.53 -14.47 -2.14
C PRO A 106 -1.62 -12.96 -1.85
N ARG A 107 -2.80 -12.36 -2.00
CA ARG A 107 -3.04 -10.95 -1.65
C ARG A 107 -2.86 -10.67 -0.16
N LEU A 108 -3.03 -11.68 0.72
CA LEU A 108 -2.66 -11.53 2.14
C LEU A 108 -1.16 -11.26 2.31
N LEU A 109 -0.32 -11.94 1.53
CA LEU A 109 1.13 -11.74 1.56
C LEU A 109 1.48 -10.34 1.03
N ASP A 110 0.75 -9.86 0.01
CA ASP A 110 0.92 -8.50 -0.50
C ASP A 110 0.55 -7.45 0.54
N ILE A 111 -0.50 -7.65 1.32
CA ILE A 111 -0.88 -6.77 2.43
C ILE A 111 0.26 -6.72 3.47
N LEU A 112 0.79 -7.86 3.88
CA LEU A 112 1.91 -7.92 4.82
C LEU A 112 3.16 -7.23 4.27
N TYR A 113 3.48 -7.47 2.99
CA TYR A 113 4.61 -6.82 2.33
C TYR A 113 4.45 -5.29 2.28
N GLN A 114 3.28 -4.79 1.91
CA GLN A 114 3.00 -3.36 1.88
C GLN A 114 3.10 -2.74 3.28
N LEU A 115 2.67 -3.44 4.32
CA LEU A 115 2.77 -2.96 5.70
C LEU A 115 4.24 -2.82 6.15
N GLN A 116 5.14 -3.76 5.81
CA GLN A 116 6.56 -3.60 6.13
C GLN A 116 7.21 -2.45 5.35
N VAL A 117 6.78 -2.21 4.09
CA VAL A 117 7.23 -1.06 3.30
C VAL A 117 6.76 0.24 3.95
N LEU A 118 5.49 0.36 4.32
CA LEU A 118 4.95 1.54 5.01
C LEU A 118 5.58 1.77 6.39
N ALA A 119 5.90 0.70 7.11
CA ALA A 119 6.61 0.76 8.37
C ALA A 119 8.10 1.12 8.19
N ASN A 120 8.58 1.20 6.95
CA ASN A 120 9.97 1.44 6.56
C ASN A 120 10.96 0.50 7.29
N ARG A 121 10.62 -0.79 7.33
CA ARG A 121 11.46 -1.79 7.99
C ARG A 121 11.21 -3.20 7.47
N ALA A 122 12.28 -3.96 7.30
CA ALA A 122 12.16 -5.42 7.25
C ALA A 122 11.81 -5.91 8.67
N ALA A 123 10.75 -6.71 8.78
CA ALA A 123 10.28 -7.19 10.07
C ALA A 123 9.81 -8.64 9.97
N THR A 124 9.90 -9.34 11.10
CA THR A 124 9.30 -10.65 11.25
C THR A 124 7.85 -10.47 11.72
N TYR A 125 6.91 -11.14 11.05
CA TYR A 125 5.53 -11.25 11.52
C TYR A 125 5.39 -12.47 12.43
N GLU A 126 4.85 -12.24 13.60
CA GLU A 126 4.42 -13.29 14.50
C GLU A 126 2.97 -13.64 14.13
N VAL A 127 2.77 -14.87 13.64
CA VAL A 127 1.46 -15.36 13.18
C VAL A 127 0.74 -16.03 14.35
N ILE A 128 -0.41 -15.51 14.71
CA ILE A 128 -1.30 -16.04 15.75
C ILE A 128 -2.28 -17.06 15.14
N SER A 129 -2.81 -16.76 13.95
CA SER A 129 -3.73 -17.64 13.23
C SER A 129 -3.65 -17.40 11.73
N GLY A 130 -3.54 -18.48 10.95
CA GLY A 130 -3.70 -18.49 9.49
C GLY A 130 -5.02 -19.12 9.09
N TYR A 131 -4.98 -20.17 8.26
CA TYR A 131 -6.15 -20.97 7.92
C TYR A 131 -6.77 -21.60 9.16
N ARG A 132 -8.08 -21.67 9.17
CA ARG A 132 -8.89 -22.29 10.21
C ARG A 132 -9.91 -23.19 9.57
N SER A 133 -9.85 -24.49 9.83
CA SER A 133 -10.82 -25.44 9.31
C SER A 133 -12.25 -25.13 9.78
N PRO A 134 -13.28 -25.50 9.03
CA PRO A 134 -14.67 -25.35 9.46
C PRO A 134 -14.93 -25.99 10.82
N GLN A 135 -14.32 -27.14 11.09
CA GLN A 135 -14.44 -27.82 12.39
C GLN A 135 -13.86 -26.99 13.53
N THR A 136 -12.65 -26.48 13.33
CA THR A 136 -12.00 -25.61 14.33
C THR A 136 -12.79 -24.32 14.53
N ASN A 137 -13.27 -23.69 13.43
CA ASN A 137 -14.06 -22.47 13.52
C ASN A 137 -15.35 -22.70 14.32
N ALA A 138 -16.06 -23.79 14.05
CA ALA A 138 -17.28 -24.15 14.80
C ALA A 138 -17.00 -24.38 16.29
N ALA A 139 -15.88 -25.02 16.63
CA ALA A 139 -15.48 -25.23 18.03
C ALA A 139 -15.18 -23.90 18.73
N LEU A 140 -14.45 -23.00 18.08
CA LEU A 140 -14.11 -21.69 18.62
C LEU A 140 -15.35 -20.77 18.74
N HIS A 141 -16.26 -20.81 17.77
CA HIS A 141 -17.51 -20.07 17.79
C HIS A 141 -18.38 -20.47 18.99
N ARG A 142 -18.48 -21.79 19.27
CA ARG A 142 -19.19 -22.27 20.48
C ARG A 142 -18.51 -21.84 21.80
N ALA A 143 -17.20 -21.69 21.80
CA ALA A 143 -16.43 -21.32 22.98
C ALA A 143 -16.35 -19.80 23.22
N SER A 144 -16.61 -18.97 22.21
CA SER A 144 -16.46 -17.52 22.28
C SER A 144 -17.41 -16.80 21.31
N ALA A 145 -18.16 -15.83 21.84
CA ALA A 145 -19.01 -14.96 21.02
C ALA A 145 -18.23 -14.02 20.06
N GLY A 146 -16.92 -13.89 20.26
CA GLY A 146 -16.05 -13.05 19.39
C GLY A 146 -15.62 -13.72 18.09
N VAL A 147 -15.94 -15.00 17.86
CA VAL A 147 -15.60 -15.72 16.63
C VAL A 147 -16.80 -15.74 15.69
N ALA A 148 -16.63 -15.18 14.48
CA ALA A 148 -17.69 -15.21 13.48
C ALA A 148 -17.98 -16.64 13.01
N GLU A 149 -19.26 -16.96 12.76
CA GLU A 149 -19.67 -18.22 12.18
C GLU A 149 -19.07 -18.44 10.79
N HIS A 150 -19.13 -17.38 9.95
CA HIS A 150 -18.51 -17.35 8.62
C HIS A 150 -17.25 -16.47 8.68
N SER A 151 -16.11 -17.11 8.87
CA SER A 151 -14.82 -16.44 9.01
C SER A 151 -13.97 -16.59 7.74
N LEU A 152 -13.36 -15.50 7.28
CA LEU A 152 -12.44 -15.53 6.14
C LEU A 152 -11.16 -16.36 6.41
N HIS A 153 -10.87 -16.70 7.65
CA HIS A 153 -9.85 -17.72 7.97
C HIS A 153 -10.18 -19.09 7.35
N MET A 154 -11.48 -19.45 7.23
CA MET A 154 -11.91 -20.70 6.62
C MET A 154 -11.68 -20.73 5.12
N ASP A 155 -11.57 -19.59 4.49
CA ASP A 155 -11.33 -19.46 3.05
C ASP A 155 -9.85 -19.26 2.71
N GLY A 156 -8.92 -19.30 3.69
CA GLY A 156 -7.52 -18.93 3.51
C GLY A 156 -7.31 -17.45 3.16
N ARG A 157 -8.24 -16.59 3.53
CA ARG A 157 -8.31 -15.18 3.16
C ARG A 157 -8.12 -14.22 4.33
N ALA A 158 -7.74 -14.73 5.50
CA ALA A 158 -7.49 -13.93 6.69
C ALA A 158 -6.26 -14.43 7.45
N ILE A 159 -5.62 -13.51 8.16
CA ILE A 159 -4.47 -13.79 9.02
C ILE A 159 -4.50 -12.87 10.24
N ASP A 160 -4.17 -13.44 11.41
CA ASP A 160 -3.99 -12.70 12.66
C ASP A 160 -2.50 -12.59 12.95
N VAL A 161 -1.99 -11.36 13.05
CA VAL A 161 -0.54 -11.10 13.16
C VAL A 161 -0.22 -9.96 14.11
N ARG A 162 1.02 -9.96 14.59
CA ARG A 162 1.73 -8.77 15.05
C ARG A 162 3.10 -8.70 14.40
N MET A 163 3.72 -7.55 14.43
CA MET A 163 5.04 -7.32 13.86
C MET A 163 6.06 -7.17 14.98
N THR A 164 7.09 -8.00 15.00
CA THR A 164 8.12 -8.01 16.06
C THR A 164 8.74 -6.62 16.25
N GLY A 165 8.72 -6.11 17.48
CA GLY A 165 9.30 -4.81 17.81
C GLY A 165 8.55 -3.62 17.21
N PHE A 166 7.28 -3.80 16.81
CA PHE A 166 6.42 -2.74 16.30
C PHE A 166 5.09 -2.73 17.06
N SER A 167 4.59 -1.55 17.41
CA SER A 167 3.33 -1.45 18.14
C SER A 167 2.16 -1.97 17.32
N THR A 168 1.38 -2.89 17.88
CA THR A 168 0.17 -3.45 17.26
C THR A 168 -0.85 -2.36 16.91
N ARG A 169 -0.97 -1.32 17.72
CA ARG A 169 -1.79 -0.16 17.41
C ARG A 169 -1.28 0.57 16.15
N LYS A 170 0.02 0.81 16.03
CA LYS A 170 0.59 1.44 14.84
C LYS A 170 0.44 0.54 13.60
N LEU A 171 0.58 -0.79 13.77
CA LEU A 171 0.34 -1.74 12.69
C LEU A 171 -1.09 -1.67 12.18
N HIS A 172 -2.06 -1.63 13.11
CA HIS A 172 -3.48 -1.43 12.79
C HIS A 172 -3.70 -0.12 12.00
N ASP A 173 -3.16 1.01 12.50
CA ASP A 173 -3.34 2.32 11.87
C ASP A 173 -2.75 2.34 10.44
N LEU A 174 -1.58 1.71 10.22
CA LEU A 174 -1.03 1.52 8.87
C LEU A 174 -1.93 0.65 7.99
N ALA A 175 -2.47 -0.45 8.53
CA ALA A 175 -3.34 -1.36 7.79
C ALA A 175 -4.61 -0.65 7.29
N LEU A 176 -5.17 0.26 8.07
CA LEU A 176 -6.31 1.07 7.65
C LEU A 176 -6.00 1.95 6.43
N THR A 177 -4.78 2.46 6.31
CA THR A 177 -4.39 3.31 5.17
C THR A 177 -4.34 2.55 3.85
N LEU A 178 -4.07 1.23 3.88
CA LEU A 178 -4.00 0.39 2.68
C LEU A 178 -5.35 0.19 2.01
N ARG A 179 -6.46 0.22 2.77
CA ARG A 179 -7.81 -0.04 2.27
C ARG A 179 -7.92 -1.34 1.44
N SER A 180 -7.12 -2.35 1.76
CA SER A 180 -6.99 -3.59 0.98
C SER A 180 -7.93 -4.72 1.43
N GLY A 181 -8.69 -4.50 2.51
CA GLY A 181 -9.61 -5.49 3.05
C GLY A 181 -10.11 -5.13 4.44
N GLY A 182 -10.53 -6.13 5.21
CA GLY A 182 -10.95 -5.98 6.59
C GLY A 182 -9.75 -5.86 7.54
N VAL A 183 -9.88 -4.99 8.54
CA VAL A 183 -8.87 -4.76 9.58
C VAL A 183 -9.53 -4.79 10.96
N GLY A 184 -9.16 -5.76 11.78
CA GLY A 184 -9.62 -5.89 13.16
C GLY A 184 -8.49 -5.59 14.15
N TYR A 185 -8.77 -4.85 15.22
CA TYR A 185 -7.80 -4.55 16.27
C TYR A 185 -8.18 -5.25 17.57
N TYR A 186 -7.31 -6.13 18.06
CA TYR A 186 -7.51 -6.93 19.27
C TYR A 186 -6.48 -6.52 20.32
N ALA A 187 -6.76 -5.40 21.00
CA ALA A 187 -5.82 -4.79 21.95
C ALA A 187 -5.43 -5.69 23.11
N ARG A 188 -6.39 -6.45 23.67
CA ARG A 188 -6.14 -7.35 24.83
C ARG A 188 -5.30 -8.58 24.45
N SER A 189 -5.46 -9.07 23.23
CA SER A 189 -4.76 -10.23 22.69
C SER A 189 -3.51 -9.85 21.88
N ASP A 190 -3.26 -8.56 21.75
CA ASP A 190 -2.10 -7.95 21.11
C ASP A 190 -1.87 -8.46 19.67
N PHE A 191 -2.90 -8.38 18.82
CA PHE A 191 -2.77 -8.68 17.39
C PHE A 191 -3.71 -7.83 16.53
N VAL A 192 -3.40 -7.81 15.22
CA VAL A 192 -4.24 -7.24 14.17
C VAL A 192 -4.72 -8.37 13.28
N HIS A 193 -6.03 -8.42 13.02
CA HIS A 193 -6.63 -9.23 11.98
C HIS A 193 -6.56 -8.49 10.66
N LEU A 194 -6.14 -9.18 9.60
CA LEU A 194 -6.09 -8.68 8.22
C LEU A 194 -6.80 -9.68 7.31
N ASP A 195 -7.61 -9.20 6.37
CA ASP A 195 -8.23 -10.08 5.39
C ASP A 195 -8.36 -9.43 3.99
N THR A 196 -8.62 -10.25 2.96
CA THR A 196 -8.82 -9.82 1.57
C THR A 196 -10.29 -9.66 1.20
N GLY A 197 -11.16 -9.45 2.18
CA GLY A 197 -12.58 -9.19 1.97
C GLY A 197 -12.90 -7.73 1.65
N ARG A 198 -14.14 -7.34 1.89
CA ARG A 198 -14.53 -5.93 1.76
C ARG A 198 -13.80 -5.06 2.79
N VAL A 199 -13.52 -3.82 2.44
CA VAL A 199 -12.94 -2.84 3.36
C VAL A 199 -13.90 -2.58 4.52
N ARG A 200 -13.47 -2.86 5.74
CA ARG A 200 -14.19 -2.63 7.00
C ARG A 200 -13.21 -2.64 8.17
N THR A 201 -13.62 -2.11 9.30
CA THR A 201 -12.82 -2.14 10.53
C THR A 201 -13.69 -2.45 11.74
N TRP A 202 -13.07 -3.04 12.76
CA TRP A 202 -13.68 -3.29 14.06
C TRP A 202 -12.61 -3.42 15.16
N THR A 203 -13.05 -3.41 16.41
CA THR A 203 -12.23 -3.69 17.60
C THR A 203 -12.83 -4.85 18.36
N GLY A 204 -11.98 -5.71 18.94
CA GLY A 204 -12.36 -6.87 19.77
C GLY A 204 -11.70 -6.84 21.15
#